data_a0f8e247fd4b73ade66e9eef0e18ef92
#
_entry.id   a0f8e247fd4b73ade66e9eef0e18ef92
#
_cell.length_a   1.000
_cell.length_b   1.000
_cell.length_c   1.000
_cell.angle_alpha   90.00
_cell.angle_beta   90.00
_cell.angle_gamma   90.00
#
_symmetry.space_group_name_H-M   'P 1'
#
loop_
_entity.id
_entity.type
_entity.pdbx_description
1 polymer ?
#
loop_
_entity_poly.entity_id
_entity_poly.type
_entity_poly.pdbx_seq_one_letter_code
_entity_poly.pdbx_strand_id
1 'polypeptide(L)'
;MDLQDMLNLPDKAAPKQGLFRAMAILLIVYPFNGGLYAPWQWGVALLCNGTLLTLVWISTKHIRLLSSPVSAMFLAVIAVGAVCNLKIGLDPDASWMGMLRLCGWMLFALLVLQWPLEQRRRLLMCVPVSGAVAVAVSLLAGLNPVWRPFFYEAGRLAGPFQYANAFALFLLIGLMMLPSAWPRWLWGGIALLLLFGIVATGSRSGLILLVLWFAFALVRHHQACRVLPLLGIIAIAGIALALWNDGWVFARFLKTNSLSTVWGRLLYNKDGIRLLLQRPLGVGYLGWFYLQRMIQTGVYNVRYVHNDWLQMALDYGLPAALALLGLVIWRLRKGVLCPMAAVCIALHCLLDPDLEFQCLMFFWILALTPCTEVSARPLRYPLVPCLFAWIAMLLILPRTAADISYHFGGNLASRLSPADTEYATQQMLQASTLSQAAEQARVILDRNAFVPVAWQILAEDALSRGAYEEMATAQRQAVLLLKYDQTVYDEAMDRLQMAQQMGWDENSDLEQKIWLLDFCDPTLDSWSWSILT
;
A
#
# COMPACT_ATOMS: atom_id res chain seq x y z
N MET A 1 22.85 2.27 -45.36
CA MET A 1 22.82 1.49 -44.11
C MET A 1 21.48 0.78 -44.14
N ASP A 2 21.54 -0.52 -44.44
CA ASP A 2 20.39 -1.34 -44.81
C ASP A 2 19.54 -1.65 -43.55
N LEU A 3 18.22 -1.76 -43.72
CA LEU A 3 17.29 -2.07 -42.60
C LEU A 3 17.66 -3.39 -41.92
N GLN A 4 18.32 -4.30 -42.64
CA GLN A 4 18.82 -5.57 -42.09
C GLN A 4 20.02 -5.41 -41.16
N ASP A 5 20.87 -4.41 -41.34
CA ASP A 5 22.00 -4.09 -40.45
C ASP A 5 21.52 -3.47 -39.13
N MET A 6 20.34 -2.84 -39.09
CA MET A 6 19.71 -2.34 -37.86
C MET A 6 19.02 -3.43 -37.02
N LEU A 7 18.72 -4.59 -37.63
CA LEU A 7 18.07 -5.73 -36.97
C LEU A 7 19.06 -6.73 -36.36
N ASN A 8 20.31 -6.71 -36.82
CA ASN A 8 21.41 -7.54 -36.36
C ASN A 8 22.29 -6.86 -35.30
N LEU A 9 21.69 -6.17 -34.32
CA LEU A 9 22.44 -5.82 -33.11
C LEU A 9 22.83 -7.12 -32.41
N PRO A 10 24.14 -7.38 -32.23
CA PRO A 10 24.58 -8.62 -31.64
C PRO A 10 24.03 -8.73 -30.20
N ASP A 11 23.72 -9.93 -29.79
CA ASP A 11 23.30 -10.36 -28.46
C ASP A 11 24.27 -9.94 -27.31
N LYS A 12 25.26 -9.11 -27.65
CA LYS A 12 26.31 -8.55 -26.77
C LYS A 12 25.81 -7.52 -25.74
N ALA A 13 24.54 -7.15 -25.78
CA ALA A 13 23.97 -6.11 -24.92
C ALA A 13 23.09 -6.63 -23.75
N ALA A 14 23.16 -7.92 -23.44
CA ALA A 14 22.50 -8.43 -22.24
C ALA A 14 23.29 -7.99 -20.98
N PRO A 15 22.59 -7.55 -19.91
CA PRO A 15 23.27 -7.21 -18.65
C PRO A 15 24.06 -8.38 -18.09
N LYS A 16 25.17 -8.10 -17.40
CA LYS A 16 26.02 -9.12 -16.78
C LYS A 16 25.21 -10.06 -15.88
N GLN A 17 25.53 -11.35 -15.90
CA GLN A 17 24.83 -12.37 -15.11
C GLN A 17 24.81 -12.07 -13.59
N GLY A 18 25.85 -11.39 -13.06
CA GLY A 18 25.89 -10.95 -11.67
C GLY A 18 24.77 -9.98 -11.32
N LEU A 19 24.44 -9.04 -12.22
CA LEU A 19 23.33 -8.10 -12.02
C LEU A 19 21.98 -8.80 -12.07
N PHE A 20 21.82 -9.81 -12.93
CA PHE A 20 20.63 -10.65 -12.95
C PHE A 20 20.44 -11.41 -11.62
N ARG A 21 21.52 -11.99 -11.09
CA ARG A 21 21.48 -12.65 -9.76
C ARG A 21 21.10 -11.66 -8.66
N ALA A 22 21.66 -10.45 -8.68
CA ALA A 22 21.31 -9.40 -7.73
C ALA A 22 19.80 -9.07 -7.78
N MET A 23 19.23 -8.91 -8.99
CA MET A 23 17.79 -8.71 -9.18
C MET A 23 16.97 -9.89 -8.61
N ALA A 24 17.38 -11.14 -8.88
CA ALA A 24 16.69 -12.32 -8.37
C ALA A 24 16.74 -12.39 -6.83
N ILE A 25 17.88 -12.06 -6.22
CA ILE A 25 18.04 -11.99 -4.76
C ILE A 25 17.11 -10.92 -4.18
N LEU A 26 17.05 -9.72 -4.77
CA LEU A 26 16.16 -8.66 -4.31
C LEU A 26 14.70 -9.12 -4.34
N LEU A 27 14.24 -9.77 -5.42
CA LEU A 27 12.88 -10.30 -5.51
C LEU A 27 12.55 -11.36 -4.46
N ILE A 28 13.55 -12.17 -4.05
CA ILE A 28 13.37 -13.15 -2.98
C ILE A 28 13.32 -12.47 -1.62
N VAL A 29 14.11 -11.41 -1.39
CA VAL A 29 14.26 -10.75 -0.09
C VAL A 29 13.16 -9.74 0.19
N TYR A 30 12.63 -9.05 -0.82
CA TYR A 30 11.61 -8.00 -0.64
C TYR A 30 10.39 -8.44 0.21
N PRO A 31 9.81 -9.63 0.04
CA PRO A 31 8.72 -10.09 0.91
C PRO A 31 9.11 -10.17 2.39
N PHE A 32 10.38 -10.51 2.71
CA PHE A 32 10.86 -10.63 4.09
C PHE A 32 11.08 -9.28 4.78
N ASN A 33 11.10 -8.20 4.03
CA ASN A 33 11.17 -6.85 4.59
C ASN A 33 9.75 -6.27 4.70
N GLY A 34 8.88 -6.88 5.50
CA GLY A 34 7.50 -6.43 5.73
C GLY A 34 6.63 -6.34 4.47
N GLY A 35 6.97 -7.09 3.40
CA GLY A 35 6.32 -6.91 2.09
C GLY A 35 6.57 -5.53 1.47
N LEU A 36 7.51 -4.75 1.99
CA LEU A 36 7.79 -3.36 1.63
C LEU A 36 6.58 -2.44 1.92
N TYR A 37 5.95 -2.61 3.08
CA TYR A 37 4.79 -1.81 3.50
C TYR A 37 5.19 -0.45 4.09
N ALA A 38 6.15 -0.45 5.02
CA ALA A 38 6.58 0.78 5.67
C ALA A 38 7.38 1.69 4.70
N PRO A 39 7.30 3.03 4.85
CA PRO A 39 7.99 3.97 3.96
C PRO A 39 9.49 3.71 3.82
N TRP A 40 10.20 3.42 4.91
CA TRP A 40 11.63 3.12 4.86
C TRP A 40 11.94 1.83 4.07
N GLN A 41 11.05 0.83 4.13
CA GLN A 41 11.26 -0.45 3.45
C GLN A 41 11.21 -0.29 1.92
N TRP A 42 10.19 0.38 1.41
CA TRP A 42 10.12 0.64 -0.03
C TRP A 42 11.08 1.75 -0.49
N GLY A 43 11.46 2.67 0.41
CA GLY A 43 12.55 3.62 0.17
C GLY A 43 13.87 2.91 -0.10
N VAL A 44 14.24 1.92 0.73
CA VAL A 44 15.41 1.04 0.49
C VAL A 44 15.25 0.29 -0.83
N ALA A 45 14.08 -0.25 -1.15
CA ALA A 45 13.85 -0.96 -2.42
C ALA A 45 14.01 -0.02 -3.63
N LEU A 46 13.55 1.24 -3.55
CA LEU A 46 13.77 2.25 -4.59
C LEU A 46 15.27 2.52 -4.79
N LEU A 47 16.03 2.69 -3.70
CA LEU A 47 17.49 2.88 -3.75
C LEU A 47 18.18 1.66 -4.40
N CYS A 48 17.81 0.45 -4.00
CA CYS A 48 18.36 -0.79 -4.60
C CYS A 48 18.04 -0.89 -6.10
N ASN A 49 16.79 -0.66 -6.50
CA ASN A 49 16.35 -0.74 -7.89
C ASN A 49 17.00 0.35 -8.76
N GLY A 50 17.10 1.59 -8.26
CA GLY A 50 17.77 2.69 -8.96
C GLY A 50 19.27 2.44 -9.13
N THR A 51 19.94 1.94 -8.10
CA THR A 51 21.35 1.53 -8.15
C THR A 51 21.55 0.40 -9.17
N LEU A 52 20.70 -0.63 -9.15
CA LEU A 52 20.79 -1.75 -10.08
C LEU A 52 20.55 -1.29 -11.54
N LEU A 53 19.59 -0.39 -11.78
CA LEU A 53 19.35 0.18 -13.10
C LEU A 53 20.58 0.96 -13.59
N THR A 54 21.22 1.74 -12.72
CA THR A 54 22.46 2.47 -13.01
C THR A 54 23.60 1.51 -13.37
N LEU A 55 23.78 0.42 -12.62
CA LEU A 55 24.80 -0.59 -12.89
C LEU A 55 24.53 -1.34 -14.21
N VAL A 56 23.26 -1.60 -14.53
CA VAL A 56 22.86 -2.14 -15.84
C VAL A 56 23.27 -1.18 -16.95
N TRP A 57 22.95 0.11 -16.83
CA TRP A 57 23.35 1.11 -17.81
C TRP A 57 24.88 1.20 -17.96
N ILE A 58 25.63 1.23 -16.88
CA ILE A 58 27.11 1.26 -16.92
C ILE A 58 27.66 0.05 -17.68
N SER A 59 27.04 -1.14 -17.47
CA SER A 59 27.51 -2.39 -18.07
C SER A 59 27.13 -2.54 -19.55
N THR A 60 25.96 -2.05 -19.94
CA THR A 60 25.40 -2.22 -21.31
C THR A 60 25.55 -0.99 -22.18
N LYS A 61 25.71 0.20 -21.56
CA LYS A 61 25.65 1.53 -22.20
C LYS A 61 24.29 1.83 -22.88
N HIS A 62 23.29 1.00 -22.64
CA HIS A 62 21.95 1.13 -23.22
C HIS A 62 20.88 0.93 -22.15
N ILE A 63 19.75 1.60 -22.32
CA ILE A 63 18.51 1.35 -21.54
C ILE A 63 17.40 1.05 -22.54
N ARG A 64 16.71 -0.05 -22.31
CA ARG A 64 15.56 -0.47 -23.13
C ARG A 64 14.29 0.13 -22.55
N LEU A 65 13.47 0.71 -23.43
CA LEU A 65 12.12 1.17 -23.08
C LEU A 65 11.07 0.38 -23.85
N LEU A 66 9.91 0.23 -23.23
CA LEU A 66 8.72 -0.26 -23.92
C LEU A 66 8.24 0.83 -24.89
N SER A 67 8.47 0.64 -26.20
CA SER A 67 8.04 1.58 -27.24
C SER A 67 6.54 1.39 -27.54
N SER A 68 5.67 1.74 -26.60
CA SER A 68 4.24 1.69 -26.76
C SER A 68 3.63 3.06 -26.47
N PRO A 69 3.16 3.79 -27.51
CA PRO A 69 2.50 5.09 -27.30
C PRO A 69 1.30 4.99 -26.36
N VAL A 70 0.55 3.89 -26.42
CA VAL A 70 -0.62 3.67 -25.56
C VAL A 70 -0.21 3.51 -24.10
N SER A 71 0.85 2.72 -23.82
CA SER A 71 1.38 2.63 -22.44
C SER A 71 1.91 3.98 -21.96
N ALA A 72 2.61 4.73 -22.81
CA ALA A 72 3.12 6.05 -22.46
C ALA A 72 1.98 7.04 -22.15
N MET A 73 0.88 6.99 -22.90
CA MET A 73 -0.31 7.81 -22.65
C MET A 73 -0.90 7.51 -21.26
N PHE A 74 -1.13 6.23 -20.93
CA PHE A 74 -1.67 5.87 -19.62
C PHE A 74 -0.74 6.28 -18.47
N LEU A 75 0.56 6.05 -18.62
CA LEU A 75 1.55 6.46 -17.62
C LEU A 75 1.63 7.98 -17.46
N ALA A 76 1.47 8.73 -18.57
CA ALA A 76 1.42 10.19 -18.50
C ALA A 76 0.20 10.70 -17.71
N VAL A 77 -0.98 10.09 -17.88
CA VAL A 77 -2.17 10.44 -17.12
C VAL A 77 -1.96 10.18 -15.61
N ILE A 78 -1.36 9.03 -15.26
CA ILE A 78 -1.03 8.71 -13.86
C ILE A 78 -0.04 9.73 -13.29
N ALA A 79 1.00 10.08 -14.05
CA ALA A 79 1.99 11.06 -13.63
C ALA A 79 1.38 12.47 -13.44
N VAL A 80 0.48 12.89 -14.34
CA VAL A 80 -0.25 14.16 -14.20
C VAL A 80 -1.11 14.15 -12.92
N GLY A 81 -1.83 13.06 -12.63
CA GLY A 81 -2.58 12.91 -11.39
C GLY A 81 -1.70 13.07 -10.16
N ALA A 82 -0.51 12.43 -10.14
CA ALA A 82 0.43 12.55 -9.03
C ALA A 82 0.94 13.99 -8.86
N VAL A 83 1.29 14.68 -9.96
CA VAL A 83 1.76 16.07 -9.92
C VAL A 83 0.64 17.03 -9.45
N CYS A 84 -0.59 16.83 -9.92
CA CYS A 84 -1.73 17.61 -9.44
C CYS A 84 -1.91 17.45 -7.92
N ASN A 85 -1.78 16.23 -7.41
CA ASN A 85 -1.92 15.95 -5.99
C ASN A 85 -0.80 16.52 -5.09
N LEU A 86 0.32 16.94 -5.64
CA LEU A 86 1.30 17.73 -4.88
C LEU A 86 0.76 19.10 -4.42
N LYS A 87 -0.25 19.64 -5.13
CA LYS A 87 -0.85 20.93 -4.81
C LYS A 87 -2.21 20.83 -4.12
N ILE A 88 -3.02 19.83 -4.52
CA ILE A 88 -4.40 19.67 -4.03
C ILE A 88 -4.52 18.64 -2.90
N GLY A 89 -3.48 17.85 -2.65
CA GLY A 89 -3.43 16.88 -1.57
C GLY A 89 -3.46 17.58 -0.20
N LEU A 90 -4.15 16.95 0.75
CA LEU A 90 -4.36 17.49 2.09
C LEU A 90 -3.08 17.58 2.93
N ASP A 91 -2.16 16.65 2.68
CA ASP A 91 -0.84 16.63 3.31
C ASP A 91 0.23 16.70 2.22
N PRO A 92 0.98 17.81 2.12
CA PRO A 92 2.00 17.98 1.10
C PRO A 92 3.13 16.96 1.19
N ASP A 93 3.57 16.59 2.41
CA ASP A 93 4.63 15.60 2.60
C ASP A 93 4.17 14.20 2.19
N ALA A 94 2.97 13.80 2.63
CA ALA A 94 2.37 12.54 2.21
C ALA A 94 2.19 12.48 0.67
N SER A 95 1.76 13.58 0.04
CA SER A 95 1.63 13.66 -1.42
C SER A 95 2.97 13.49 -2.15
N TRP A 96 4.05 14.05 -1.61
CA TRP A 96 5.41 13.81 -2.09
C TRP A 96 5.80 12.34 -1.98
N MET A 97 5.52 11.71 -0.84
CA MET A 97 5.77 10.27 -0.65
C MET A 97 4.99 9.42 -1.65
N GLY A 98 3.71 9.76 -1.90
CA GLY A 98 2.91 9.12 -2.93
C GLY A 98 3.54 9.21 -4.33
N MET A 99 4.08 10.37 -4.69
CA MET A 99 4.78 10.55 -5.97
C MET A 99 6.07 9.70 -6.05
N LEU A 100 6.89 9.69 -4.99
CA LEU A 100 8.11 8.88 -4.95
C LEU A 100 7.82 7.38 -5.00
N ARG A 101 6.69 6.94 -4.43
CA ARG A 101 6.18 5.57 -4.55
C ARG A 101 5.91 5.21 -6.01
N LEU A 102 5.23 6.07 -6.79
CA LEU A 102 5.03 5.85 -8.23
C LEU A 102 6.37 5.85 -8.99
N CYS A 103 7.33 6.69 -8.62
CA CYS A 103 8.68 6.64 -9.17
C CYS A 103 9.33 5.27 -8.94
N GLY A 104 9.17 4.67 -7.75
CA GLY A 104 9.64 3.32 -7.43
C GLY A 104 9.03 2.27 -8.35
N TRP A 105 7.73 2.34 -8.65
CA TRP A 105 7.06 1.45 -9.61
C TRP A 105 7.62 1.60 -11.02
N MET A 106 7.83 2.83 -11.47
CA MET A 106 8.41 3.10 -12.78
C MET A 106 9.86 2.60 -12.89
N LEU A 107 10.68 2.82 -11.87
CA LEU A 107 12.06 2.32 -11.83
C LEU A 107 12.11 0.80 -11.90
N PHE A 108 11.24 0.12 -11.13
CA PHE A 108 11.16 -1.33 -11.17
C PHE A 108 10.70 -1.85 -12.55
N ALA A 109 9.68 -1.20 -13.15
CA ALA A 109 9.22 -1.55 -14.50
C ALA A 109 10.33 -1.37 -15.56
N LEU A 110 11.07 -0.26 -15.49
CA LEU A 110 12.24 -0.02 -16.34
C LEU A 110 13.30 -1.09 -16.14
N LEU A 111 13.60 -1.43 -14.89
CA LEU A 111 14.62 -2.43 -14.55
C LEU A 111 14.26 -3.82 -15.10
N VAL A 112 13.01 -4.27 -14.95
CA VAL A 112 12.54 -5.56 -15.47
C VAL A 112 12.68 -5.64 -17.00
N LEU A 113 12.44 -4.53 -17.72
CA LEU A 113 12.55 -4.49 -19.18
C LEU A 113 13.99 -4.63 -19.71
N GLN A 114 15.01 -4.44 -18.85
CA GLN A 114 16.41 -4.60 -19.27
C GLN A 114 16.78 -6.07 -19.56
N TRP A 115 16.01 -7.01 -19.01
CA TRP A 115 16.29 -8.45 -19.12
C TRP A 115 15.63 -9.04 -20.37
N PRO A 116 16.32 -9.97 -21.11
CA PRO A 116 15.73 -10.77 -22.17
C PRO A 116 14.52 -11.58 -21.66
N LEU A 117 13.62 -11.97 -22.57
CA LEU A 117 12.39 -12.69 -22.25
C LEU A 117 12.62 -13.91 -21.35
N GLU A 118 13.63 -14.74 -21.69
CA GLU A 118 13.94 -15.94 -20.94
C GLU A 118 14.37 -15.63 -19.50
N GLN A 119 15.17 -14.56 -19.31
CA GLN A 119 15.55 -14.13 -17.97
C GLN A 119 14.36 -13.55 -17.20
N ARG A 120 13.48 -12.79 -17.85
CA ARG A 120 12.22 -12.30 -17.23
C ARG A 120 11.34 -13.47 -16.78
N ARG A 121 11.24 -14.56 -17.57
CA ARG A 121 10.54 -15.79 -17.16
C ARG A 121 11.19 -16.43 -15.95
N ARG A 122 12.53 -16.43 -15.85
CA ARG A 122 13.25 -16.92 -14.68
C ARG A 122 13.02 -16.08 -13.43
N LEU A 123 12.84 -14.77 -13.55
CA LEU A 123 12.49 -13.92 -12.40
C LEU A 123 11.14 -14.29 -11.80
N LEU A 124 10.17 -14.79 -12.59
CA LEU A 124 8.89 -15.29 -12.03
C LEU A 124 9.11 -16.43 -11.03
N MET A 125 10.16 -17.25 -11.21
CA MET A 125 10.45 -18.36 -10.30
C MET A 125 10.89 -17.91 -8.90
N CYS A 126 11.35 -16.66 -8.76
CA CYS A 126 11.71 -16.08 -7.46
C CYS A 126 10.49 -16.00 -6.53
N VAL A 127 9.29 -15.80 -7.08
CA VAL A 127 8.05 -15.63 -6.28
C VAL A 127 7.67 -16.91 -5.54
N PRO A 128 7.49 -18.08 -6.18
CA PRO A 128 7.18 -19.32 -5.47
C PRO A 128 8.31 -19.78 -4.53
N VAL A 129 9.58 -19.54 -4.87
CA VAL A 129 10.71 -19.86 -3.99
C VAL A 129 10.63 -19.00 -2.73
N SER A 130 10.49 -17.68 -2.88
CA SER A 130 10.37 -16.76 -1.76
C SER A 130 9.14 -17.10 -0.89
N GLY A 131 8.00 -17.42 -1.52
CA GLY A 131 6.78 -17.82 -0.82
C GLY A 131 6.97 -19.10 0.02
N ALA A 132 7.60 -20.11 -0.55
CA ALA A 132 7.87 -21.37 0.15
C ALA A 132 8.80 -21.14 1.36
N VAL A 133 9.88 -20.37 1.17
CA VAL A 133 10.79 -20.01 2.27
C VAL A 133 10.06 -19.17 3.32
N ALA A 134 9.20 -18.24 2.92
CA ALA A 134 8.43 -17.41 3.85
C ALA A 134 7.47 -18.26 4.70
N VAL A 135 6.77 -19.25 4.11
CA VAL A 135 5.94 -20.18 4.88
C VAL A 135 6.79 -20.99 5.85
N ALA A 136 7.90 -21.59 5.40
CA ALA A 136 8.78 -22.40 6.24
C ALA A 136 9.33 -21.60 7.43
N VAL A 137 9.83 -20.39 7.19
CA VAL A 137 10.33 -19.48 8.24
C VAL A 137 9.20 -19.11 9.21
N SER A 138 8.01 -18.80 8.71
CA SER A 138 6.87 -18.44 9.55
C SER A 138 6.41 -19.60 10.46
N LEU A 139 6.44 -20.83 9.94
CA LEU A 139 6.12 -22.03 10.73
C LEU A 139 7.16 -22.26 11.83
N LEU A 140 8.44 -22.13 11.51
CA LEU A 140 9.52 -22.23 12.50
C LEU A 140 9.43 -21.12 13.55
N ALA A 141 9.15 -19.88 13.15
CA ALA A 141 8.95 -18.75 14.05
C ALA A 141 7.73 -18.97 14.96
N GLY A 142 6.69 -19.64 14.46
CA GLY A 142 5.50 -20.01 15.25
C GLY A 142 5.77 -20.92 16.44
N LEU A 143 6.89 -21.68 16.43
CA LEU A 143 7.33 -22.53 17.54
C LEU A 143 7.97 -21.73 18.69
N ASN A 144 8.36 -20.48 18.47
CA ASN A 144 9.00 -19.63 19.47
C ASN A 144 8.07 -18.47 19.86
N PRO A 145 7.69 -18.31 21.15
CA PRO A 145 6.80 -17.25 21.60
C PRO A 145 7.27 -15.83 21.29
N VAL A 146 8.59 -15.59 21.23
CA VAL A 146 9.19 -14.28 20.94
C VAL A 146 9.04 -13.91 19.47
N TRP A 147 9.21 -14.87 18.55
CA TRP A 147 9.14 -14.64 17.11
C TRP A 147 7.73 -14.73 16.54
N ARG A 148 6.85 -15.50 17.19
CA ARG A 148 5.48 -15.73 16.74
C ARG A 148 4.69 -14.45 16.43
N PRO A 149 4.70 -13.37 17.26
CA PRO A 149 3.94 -12.14 16.98
C PRO A 149 4.33 -11.46 15.67
N PHE A 150 5.55 -11.65 15.18
CA PHE A 150 6.03 -11.03 13.93
C PHE A 150 5.53 -11.76 12.67
N PHE A 151 4.98 -12.98 12.82
CA PHE A 151 4.56 -13.80 11.69
C PHE A 151 3.10 -14.25 11.77
N TYR A 152 2.43 -13.94 12.88
CA TYR A 152 1.04 -14.31 13.11
C TYR A 152 0.21 -13.10 13.57
N GLU A 153 -0.94 -12.92 12.90
CA GLU A 153 -1.93 -11.88 13.21
C GLU A 153 -3.22 -12.55 13.75
N ALA A 154 -3.57 -12.33 15.00
CA ALA A 154 -4.76 -12.92 15.63
C ALA A 154 -4.88 -14.44 15.39
N GLY A 155 -3.77 -15.17 15.53
CA GLY A 155 -3.69 -16.63 15.32
C GLY A 155 -3.61 -17.07 13.85
N ARG A 156 -3.67 -16.17 12.88
CA ARG A 156 -3.55 -16.42 11.44
C ARG A 156 -2.10 -16.35 11.02
N LEU A 157 -1.71 -17.15 10.03
CA LEU A 157 -0.39 -17.04 9.41
C LEU A 157 -0.34 -15.75 8.56
N ALA A 158 0.33 -14.72 9.05
CA ALA A 158 0.50 -13.44 8.37
C ALA A 158 1.84 -13.35 7.61
N GLY A 159 2.76 -14.28 7.90
CA GLY A 159 4.08 -14.29 7.30
C GLY A 159 4.89 -13.03 7.60
N PRO A 160 5.95 -12.78 6.82
CA PRO A 160 6.73 -11.57 6.98
C PRO A 160 5.97 -10.27 6.61
N PHE A 161 4.80 -10.37 5.96
CA PHE A 161 3.92 -9.23 5.67
C PHE A 161 3.24 -8.67 6.91
N GLN A 162 3.12 -9.45 7.99
CA GLN A 162 2.34 -9.11 9.19
C GLN A 162 0.87 -8.80 8.88
N TYR A 163 0.40 -9.19 7.69
CA TYR A 163 -0.97 -9.03 7.22
C TYR A 163 -1.40 -10.27 6.42
N ALA A 164 -2.30 -11.05 7.01
CA ALA A 164 -2.62 -12.38 6.51
C ALA A 164 -3.26 -12.38 5.11
N ASN A 165 -4.02 -11.34 4.71
CA ASN A 165 -4.66 -11.32 3.39
C ASN A 165 -3.66 -11.04 2.26
N ALA A 166 -2.74 -10.07 2.43
CA ALA A 166 -1.69 -9.80 1.46
C ALA A 166 -0.71 -10.99 1.35
N PHE A 167 -0.41 -11.64 2.48
CA PHE A 167 0.41 -12.87 2.46
C PHE A 167 -0.28 -14.01 1.69
N ALA A 168 -1.61 -14.19 1.86
CA ALA A 168 -2.37 -15.16 1.07
C ALA A 168 -2.29 -14.88 -0.43
N LEU A 169 -2.45 -13.61 -0.84
CA LEU A 169 -2.30 -13.21 -2.24
C LEU A 169 -0.89 -13.50 -2.77
N PHE A 170 0.15 -13.16 -1.99
CA PHE A 170 1.55 -13.45 -2.35
C PHE A 170 1.78 -14.94 -2.61
N LEU A 171 1.28 -15.81 -1.72
CA LEU A 171 1.42 -17.26 -1.87
C LEU A 171 0.61 -17.77 -3.08
N LEU A 172 -0.57 -17.22 -3.32
CA LEU A 172 -1.45 -17.60 -4.44
C LEU A 172 -0.82 -17.24 -5.79
N ILE A 173 -0.26 -16.04 -5.95
CA ILE A 173 0.47 -15.69 -7.18
C ILE A 173 1.75 -16.52 -7.33
N GLY A 174 2.42 -16.87 -6.23
CA GLY A 174 3.53 -17.82 -6.23
C GLY A 174 3.12 -19.18 -6.79
N LEU A 175 1.96 -19.70 -6.39
CA LEU A 175 1.41 -20.96 -6.92
C LEU A 175 1.13 -20.87 -8.44
N MET A 176 0.61 -19.73 -8.92
CA MET A 176 0.35 -19.48 -10.34
C MET A 176 1.63 -19.32 -11.17
N MET A 177 2.74 -18.94 -10.55
CA MET A 177 4.04 -18.73 -11.19
C MET A 177 4.96 -19.95 -11.10
N LEU A 178 4.49 -21.09 -10.58
CA LEU A 178 5.27 -22.32 -10.50
C LEU A 178 5.66 -22.83 -11.90
N PRO A 179 6.97 -23.03 -12.18
CA PRO A 179 7.41 -23.48 -13.49
C PRO A 179 7.03 -24.95 -13.74
N SER A 180 6.43 -25.22 -14.88
CA SER A 180 6.10 -26.61 -15.29
C SER A 180 7.34 -27.46 -15.59
N ALA A 181 8.49 -26.81 -15.82
CA ALA A 181 9.75 -27.48 -16.12
C ALA A 181 10.47 -28.06 -14.89
N TRP A 182 10.02 -27.75 -13.68
CA TRP A 182 10.65 -28.29 -12.48
C TRP A 182 10.36 -29.79 -12.30
N PRO A 183 11.28 -30.55 -11.65
CA PRO A 183 11.02 -31.92 -11.26
C PRO A 183 9.72 -32.02 -10.45
N ARG A 184 8.94 -33.10 -10.68
CA ARG A 184 7.62 -33.26 -10.06
C ARG A 184 7.65 -33.18 -8.53
N TRP A 185 8.70 -33.73 -7.90
CA TRP A 185 8.85 -33.71 -6.45
C TRP A 185 9.09 -32.31 -5.91
N LEU A 186 9.91 -31.48 -6.60
CA LEU A 186 10.18 -30.10 -6.23
C LEU A 186 8.94 -29.25 -6.45
N TRP A 187 8.30 -29.37 -7.61
CA TRP A 187 7.06 -28.69 -7.94
C TRP A 187 5.97 -29.00 -6.90
N GLY A 188 5.78 -30.30 -6.58
CA GLY A 188 4.78 -30.77 -5.62
C GLY A 188 5.07 -30.30 -4.19
N GLY A 189 6.33 -30.35 -3.76
CA GLY A 189 6.74 -29.89 -2.43
C GLY A 189 6.51 -28.40 -2.22
N ILE A 190 6.89 -27.57 -3.20
CA ILE A 190 6.65 -26.12 -3.13
C ILE A 190 5.16 -25.80 -3.23
N ALA A 191 4.42 -26.45 -4.15
CA ALA A 191 2.98 -26.27 -4.27
C ALA A 191 2.25 -26.63 -2.97
N LEU A 192 2.61 -27.74 -2.34
CA LEU A 192 2.04 -28.16 -1.05
C LEU A 192 2.29 -27.10 0.04
N LEU A 193 3.50 -26.59 0.13
CA LEU A 193 3.87 -25.60 1.14
C LEU A 193 3.14 -24.28 0.94
N LEU A 194 3.02 -23.80 -0.32
CA LEU A 194 2.26 -22.61 -0.66
C LEU A 194 0.77 -22.78 -0.35
N LEU A 195 0.16 -23.91 -0.72
CA LEU A 195 -1.24 -24.23 -0.44
C LEU A 195 -1.52 -24.30 1.06
N PHE A 196 -0.66 -24.97 1.81
CA PHE A 196 -0.73 -25.00 3.26
C PHE A 196 -0.70 -23.59 3.82
N GLY A 197 0.25 -22.76 3.38
CA GLY A 197 0.35 -21.36 3.77
C GLY A 197 -0.94 -20.58 3.50
N ILE A 198 -1.51 -20.69 2.28
CA ILE A 198 -2.77 -20.00 1.91
C ILE A 198 -3.89 -20.38 2.87
N VAL A 199 -4.07 -21.68 3.17
CA VAL A 199 -5.11 -22.14 4.11
C VAL A 199 -4.82 -21.61 5.52
N ALA A 200 -3.56 -21.66 5.97
CA ALA A 200 -3.15 -21.19 7.30
C ALA A 200 -3.35 -19.67 7.51
N THR A 201 -3.37 -18.88 6.42
CA THR A 201 -3.73 -17.45 6.53
C THR A 201 -5.19 -17.24 6.93
N GLY A 202 -6.09 -18.19 6.67
CA GLY A 202 -7.54 -18.02 6.87
C GLY A 202 -8.13 -16.85 6.05
N SER A 203 -7.49 -16.45 4.93
CA SER A 203 -7.97 -15.39 4.05
C SER A 203 -9.10 -15.91 3.17
N ARG A 204 -10.32 -15.37 3.37
CA ARG A 204 -11.49 -15.75 2.56
C ARG A 204 -11.35 -15.32 1.11
N SER A 205 -10.88 -14.09 0.86
CA SER A 205 -10.61 -13.59 -0.49
C SER A 205 -9.57 -14.46 -1.21
N GLY A 206 -8.47 -14.79 -0.52
CA GLY A 206 -7.44 -15.68 -1.07
C GLY A 206 -7.98 -17.07 -1.43
N LEU A 207 -8.82 -17.68 -0.57
CA LEU A 207 -9.42 -18.99 -0.84
C LEU A 207 -10.46 -18.96 -1.97
N ILE A 208 -11.29 -17.92 -2.06
CA ILE A 208 -12.23 -17.74 -3.18
C ILE A 208 -11.46 -17.66 -4.50
N LEU A 209 -10.42 -16.84 -4.57
CA LEU A 209 -9.60 -16.71 -5.77
C LEU A 209 -8.83 -18.01 -6.10
N LEU A 210 -8.40 -18.76 -5.11
CA LEU A 210 -7.80 -20.08 -5.29
C LEU A 210 -8.80 -21.05 -5.95
N VAL A 211 -10.04 -21.11 -5.45
CA VAL A 211 -11.11 -21.94 -6.02
C VAL A 211 -11.46 -21.52 -7.45
N LEU A 212 -11.60 -20.22 -7.69
CA LEU A 212 -11.85 -19.68 -9.04
C LEU A 212 -10.72 -20.02 -10.01
N TRP A 213 -9.47 -19.91 -9.57
CA TRP A 213 -8.33 -20.30 -10.38
C TRP A 213 -8.32 -21.79 -10.71
N PHE A 214 -8.63 -22.67 -9.74
CA PHE A 214 -8.76 -24.10 -9.99
C PHE A 214 -9.89 -24.41 -10.95
N ALA A 215 -11.08 -23.82 -10.77
CA ALA A 215 -12.22 -24.01 -11.66
C ALA A 215 -11.85 -23.60 -13.10
N PHE A 216 -11.20 -22.45 -13.26
CA PHE A 216 -10.71 -21.99 -14.57
C PHE A 216 -9.68 -22.94 -15.19
N ALA A 217 -8.74 -23.44 -14.40
CA ALA A 217 -7.72 -24.38 -14.87
C ALA A 217 -8.34 -25.72 -15.32
N LEU A 218 -9.36 -26.21 -14.60
CA LEU A 218 -10.13 -27.40 -14.99
C LEU A 218 -10.83 -27.23 -16.32
N VAL A 219 -11.56 -26.12 -16.51
CA VAL A 219 -12.33 -25.85 -17.72
C VAL A 219 -11.43 -25.70 -18.95
N ARG A 220 -10.30 -24.95 -18.80
CA ARG A 220 -9.46 -24.59 -19.95
C ARG A 220 -8.52 -25.71 -20.42
N HIS A 221 -8.07 -26.57 -19.55
CA HIS A 221 -6.98 -27.49 -19.88
C HIS A 221 -7.36 -28.96 -19.94
N HIS A 222 -8.61 -29.34 -19.64
CA HIS A 222 -9.01 -30.75 -19.46
C HIS A 222 -8.02 -31.57 -18.59
N GLN A 223 -7.24 -30.89 -17.74
CA GLN A 223 -6.15 -31.48 -16.96
C GLN A 223 -6.65 -31.92 -15.57
N ALA A 224 -7.74 -32.66 -15.51
CA ALA A 224 -8.22 -33.28 -14.26
C ALA A 224 -7.08 -34.02 -13.52
N CYS A 225 -6.18 -34.67 -14.27
CA CYS A 225 -5.03 -35.41 -13.70
C CYS A 225 -4.02 -34.54 -12.92
N ARG A 226 -3.94 -33.23 -13.18
CA ARG A 226 -3.06 -32.32 -12.41
C ARG A 226 -3.79 -31.60 -11.27
N VAL A 227 -5.07 -31.46 -11.38
CA VAL A 227 -5.92 -30.73 -10.41
C VAL A 227 -6.40 -31.65 -9.30
N LEU A 228 -6.71 -32.91 -9.58
CA LEU A 228 -7.11 -33.91 -8.59
C LEU A 228 -6.06 -34.09 -7.46
N PRO A 229 -4.74 -34.23 -7.75
CA PRO A 229 -3.73 -34.28 -6.69
C PRO A 229 -3.68 -33.00 -5.85
N LEU A 230 -3.86 -31.83 -6.47
CA LEU A 230 -3.89 -30.56 -5.78
C LEU A 230 -5.13 -30.42 -4.88
N LEU A 231 -6.29 -30.88 -5.31
CA LEU A 231 -7.48 -30.94 -4.45
C LEU A 231 -7.29 -31.91 -3.28
N GLY A 232 -6.65 -33.05 -3.52
CA GLY A 232 -6.26 -33.99 -2.46
C GLY A 232 -5.30 -33.34 -1.45
N ILE A 233 -4.33 -32.59 -1.92
CA ILE A 233 -3.38 -31.83 -1.10
C ILE A 233 -4.08 -30.74 -0.28
N ILE A 234 -5.02 -30.00 -0.87
CA ILE A 234 -5.83 -28.99 -0.16
C ILE A 234 -6.67 -29.66 0.93
N ALA A 235 -7.28 -30.80 0.63
CA ALA A 235 -8.06 -31.57 1.60
C ALA A 235 -7.18 -32.05 2.76
N ILE A 236 -6.00 -32.60 2.47
CA ILE A 236 -5.03 -33.04 3.50
C ILE A 236 -4.52 -31.85 4.32
N ALA A 237 -4.15 -30.74 3.67
CA ALA A 237 -3.72 -29.52 4.37
C ALA A 237 -4.85 -28.93 5.24
N GLY A 238 -6.09 -28.94 4.74
CA GLY A 238 -7.27 -28.54 5.49
C GLY A 238 -7.52 -29.41 6.71
N ILE A 239 -7.42 -30.72 6.55
CA ILE A 239 -7.57 -31.69 7.67
C ILE A 239 -6.42 -31.52 8.67
N ALA A 240 -5.18 -31.40 8.21
CA ALA A 240 -4.03 -31.19 9.10
C ALA A 240 -4.15 -29.89 9.90
N LEU A 241 -4.64 -28.81 9.30
CA LEU A 241 -4.93 -27.55 9.98
C LEU A 241 -6.10 -27.65 10.96
N ALA A 242 -7.14 -28.41 10.62
CA ALA A 242 -8.25 -28.66 11.52
C ALA A 242 -7.79 -29.41 12.78
N LEU A 243 -6.90 -30.38 12.61
CA LEU A 243 -6.32 -31.16 13.73
C LEU A 243 -5.30 -30.35 14.55
N TRP A 244 -4.55 -29.43 13.90
CA TRP A 244 -3.52 -28.64 14.58
C TRP A 244 -4.08 -27.54 15.48
N ASN A 245 -5.20 -26.95 15.13
CA ASN A 245 -5.68 -25.71 15.75
C ASN A 245 -7.11 -25.83 16.30
N ASP A 246 -7.50 -26.99 16.83
CA ASP A 246 -8.84 -27.26 17.40
C ASP A 246 -10.01 -26.79 16.52
N GLY A 247 -9.85 -26.89 15.21
CA GLY A 247 -10.85 -26.44 14.24
C GLY A 247 -11.02 -24.92 14.13
N TRP A 248 -10.11 -24.11 14.70
CA TRP A 248 -10.23 -22.64 14.73
C TRP A 248 -10.37 -22.02 13.34
N VAL A 249 -9.63 -22.51 12.34
CA VAL A 249 -9.75 -22.04 10.97
C VAL A 249 -11.15 -22.29 10.42
N PHE A 250 -11.70 -23.50 10.61
CA PHE A 250 -13.07 -23.84 10.21
C PHE A 250 -14.13 -23.09 11.02
N ALA A 251 -13.94 -22.97 12.33
CA ALA A 251 -14.85 -22.21 13.19
C ALA A 251 -14.97 -20.74 12.74
N ARG A 252 -13.90 -20.15 12.23
CA ARG A 252 -13.91 -18.79 11.68
C ARG A 252 -14.75 -18.65 10.41
N PHE A 253 -14.75 -19.68 9.52
CA PHE A 253 -15.61 -19.69 8.32
C PHE A 253 -17.08 -19.85 8.67
N LEU A 254 -17.38 -20.56 9.73
CA LEU A 254 -18.76 -20.89 10.17
C LEU A 254 -19.36 -19.85 11.13
N LYS A 255 -18.56 -19.05 11.83
CA LYS A 255 -19.06 -18.02 12.73
C LYS A 255 -19.70 -16.85 11.98
N THR A 256 -20.96 -16.56 12.31
CA THR A 256 -21.80 -15.49 11.75
C THR A 256 -21.24 -14.07 11.94
N ASN A 257 -20.43 -13.82 12.99
CA ASN A 257 -19.71 -12.53 13.18
C ASN A 257 -18.69 -12.20 12.07
N SER A 258 -18.51 -13.12 11.13
CA SER A 258 -17.65 -12.93 9.96
C SER A 258 -18.17 -11.86 8.98
N LEU A 259 -19.45 -11.50 9.03
CA LEU A 259 -20.06 -10.49 8.17
C LEU A 259 -19.69 -9.05 8.57
N SER A 260 -19.29 -8.81 9.82
CA SER A 260 -18.88 -7.47 10.29
C SER A 260 -17.75 -6.89 9.45
N THR A 261 -16.77 -7.71 9.04
CA THR A 261 -15.65 -7.29 8.17
C THR A 261 -16.15 -6.92 6.76
N VAL A 262 -17.15 -7.62 6.22
CA VAL A 262 -17.73 -7.31 4.90
C VAL A 262 -18.52 -6.01 4.98
N TRP A 263 -19.35 -5.86 6.01
CA TRP A 263 -20.11 -4.62 6.24
C TRP A 263 -19.19 -3.42 6.46
N GLY A 264 -18.10 -3.59 7.23
CA GLY A 264 -17.09 -2.55 7.39
C GLY A 264 -16.51 -2.12 6.03
N ARG A 265 -16.11 -3.08 5.18
CA ARG A 265 -15.59 -2.76 3.84
C ARG A 265 -16.60 -2.06 2.94
N LEU A 266 -17.88 -2.47 2.98
CA LEU A 266 -18.94 -1.78 2.24
C LEU A 266 -19.11 -0.34 2.72
N LEU A 267 -19.00 -0.10 4.03
CA LEU A 267 -19.08 1.23 4.61
C LEU A 267 -17.90 2.10 4.16
N TYR A 268 -16.65 1.61 4.26
CA TYR A 268 -15.46 2.36 3.79
C TYR A 268 -15.55 2.70 2.30
N ASN A 269 -16.00 1.73 1.49
CA ASN A 269 -16.17 1.94 0.04
C ASN A 269 -17.27 2.97 -0.25
N LYS A 270 -18.40 2.93 0.48
CA LYS A 270 -19.48 3.91 0.35
C LYS A 270 -18.97 5.31 0.63
N ASP A 271 -18.30 5.51 1.77
CA ASP A 271 -17.79 6.81 2.19
C ASP A 271 -16.65 7.29 1.27
N GLY A 272 -15.77 6.38 0.83
CA GLY A 272 -14.71 6.66 -0.14
C GLY A 272 -15.24 7.06 -1.52
N ILE A 273 -16.28 6.38 -2.02
CA ILE A 273 -16.94 6.76 -3.30
C ILE A 273 -17.59 8.13 -3.16
N ARG A 274 -18.27 8.41 -2.04
CA ARG A 274 -18.87 9.71 -1.78
C ARG A 274 -17.83 10.82 -1.80
N LEU A 275 -16.69 10.61 -1.13
CA LEU A 275 -15.56 11.53 -1.16
C LEU A 275 -15.04 11.73 -2.59
N LEU A 276 -14.84 10.64 -3.35
CA LEU A 276 -14.34 10.72 -4.72
C LEU A 276 -15.27 11.49 -5.66
N LEU A 277 -16.60 11.35 -5.50
CA LEU A 277 -17.58 12.10 -6.30
C LEU A 277 -17.49 13.60 -6.05
N GLN A 278 -17.11 14.01 -4.84
CA GLN A 278 -16.92 15.41 -4.49
C GLN A 278 -15.52 15.93 -4.84
N ARG A 279 -14.52 15.04 -4.81
CA ARG A 279 -13.11 15.34 -5.12
C ARG A 279 -12.57 14.40 -6.20
N PRO A 280 -13.06 14.51 -7.47
CA PRO A 280 -12.71 13.56 -8.53
C PRO A 280 -11.23 13.61 -8.94
N LEU A 281 -10.51 14.68 -8.58
CA LEU A 281 -9.06 14.77 -8.77
C LEU A 281 -8.26 14.16 -7.61
N GLY A 282 -8.95 13.60 -6.62
CA GLY A 282 -8.34 12.98 -5.44
C GLY A 282 -8.15 13.96 -4.28
N VAL A 283 -7.59 13.44 -3.19
CA VAL A 283 -7.30 14.17 -1.94
C VAL A 283 -5.83 14.04 -1.53
N GLY A 284 -5.01 13.39 -2.35
CA GLY A 284 -3.61 13.11 -2.12
C GLY A 284 -3.37 11.81 -1.35
N TYR A 285 -2.14 11.32 -1.41
CA TYR A 285 -1.72 10.11 -0.68
C TYR A 285 -1.94 10.33 0.82
N LEU A 286 -2.53 9.34 1.49
CA LEU A 286 -3.01 9.39 2.88
C LEU A 286 -4.14 10.42 3.14
N GLY A 287 -4.65 11.15 2.13
CA GLY A 287 -5.75 12.09 2.33
C GLY A 287 -7.02 11.42 2.87
N TRP A 288 -7.31 10.18 2.45
CA TRP A 288 -8.35 9.35 3.05
C TRP A 288 -8.15 9.15 4.55
N PHE A 289 -6.94 8.83 4.98
CA PHE A 289 -6.62 8.58 6.40
C PHE A 289 -6.94 9.79 7.28
N TYR A 290 -6.64 10.99 6.81
CA TYR A 290 -6.95 12.22 7.55
C TYR A 290 -8.44 12.57 7.55
N LEU A 291 -9.13 12.37 6.42
CA LEU A 291 -10.53 12.74 6.28
C LEU A 291 -11.54 11.74 6.82
N GLN A 292 -11.20 10.45 6.88
CA GLN A 292 -12.16 9.38 7.16
C GLN A 292 -13.02 9.65 8.40
N ARG A 293 -12.41 10.10 9.50
CA ARG A 293 -13.11 10.30 10.76
C ARG A 293 -14.16 11.42 10.68
N MET A 294 -13.93 12.43 9.86
CA MET A 294 -14.85 13.53 9.64
C MET A 294 -16.04 13.11 8.75
N ILE A 295 -15.77 12.32 7.69
CA ILE A 295 -16.78 11.98 6.66
C ILE A 295 -17.46 10.62 6.88
N GLN A 296 -16.96 9.79 7.79
CA GLN A 296 -17.47 8.44 8.05
C GLN A 296 -18.96 8.46 8.45
N THR A 297 -19.71 7.50 7.93
CA THR A 297 -21.14 7.29 8.22
C THR A 297 -21.38 6.16 9.24
N GLY A 298 -20.33 5.71 9.91
CA GLY A 298 -20.35 4.74 11.02
C GLY A 298 -18.97 4.66 11.66
N VAL A 299 -18.85 3.97 12.78
CA VAL A 299 -17.62 3.92 13.58
C VAL A 299 -16.60 2.98 12.94
N TYR A 300 -15.49 3.52 12.43
CA TYR A 300 -14.32 2.78 11.95
C TYR A 300 -13.06 3.66 12.00
N ASN A 301 -11.90 3.01 11.97
CA ASN A 301 -10.60 3.67 11.83
C ASN A 301 -9.69 2.76 11.00
N VAL A 302 -9.51 3.11 9.72
CA VAL A 302 -8.72 2.33 8.76
C VAL A 302 -7.75 3.25 8.00
N ARG A 303 -6.51 2.82 7.84
CA ARG A 303 -5.52 3.64 7.11
C ARG A 303 -5.85 3.75 5.62
N TYR A 304 -6.44 2.70 5.04
CA TYR A 304 -6.78 2.59 3.61
C TYR A 304 -8.21 2.09 3.44
N VAL A 305 -8.83 2.44 2.33
CA VAL A 305 -10.25 2.15 2.04
C VAL A 305 -10.55 0.65 1.77
N HIS A 306 -9.53 -0.22 1.85
CA HIS A 306 -9.63 -1.66 1.53
C HIS A 306 -10.17 -1.96 0.11
N ASN A 307 -9.81 -1.11 -0.84
CA ASN A 307 -10.05 -1.25 -2.27
C ASN A 307 -9.01 -0.40 -2.99
N ASP A 308 -7.97 -1.02 -3.54
CA ASP A 308 -6.85 -0.30 -4.14
C ASP A 308 -7.25 0.53 -5.37
N TRP A 309 -8.28 0.12 -6.11
CA TRP A 309 -8.78 0.91 -7.24
C TRP A 309 -9.39 2.23 -6.77
N LEU A 310 -10.17 2.17 -5.70
CA LEU A 310 -10.73 3.36 -5.07
C LEU A 310 -9.64 4.18 -4.36
N GLN A 311 -8.69 3.51 -3.68
CA GLN A 311 -7.55 4.18 -3.04
C GLN A 311 -6.70 4.95 -4.08
N MET A 312 -6.38 4.32 -5.23
CA MET A 312 -5.69 5.01 -6.33
C MET A 312 -6.44 6.25 -6.83
N ALA A 313 -7.79 6.17 -6.88
CA ALA A 313 -8.60 7.32 -7.28
C ALA A 313 -8.61 8.42 -6.21
N LEU A 314 -8.60 8.07 -4.93
CA LEU A 314 -8.49 9.03 -3.83
C LEU A 314 -7.09 9.64 -3.73
N ASP A 315 -6.04 8.85 -3.97
CA ASP A 315 -4.65 9.31 -3.84
C ASP A 315 -4.18 10.14 -5.06
N TYR A 316 -4.59 9.76 -6.28
CA TYR A 316 -4.04 10.35 -7.52
C TYR A 316 -5.11 10.86 -8.49
N GLY A 317 -6.38 10.77 -8.10
CA GLY A 317 -7.53 11.15 -8.91
C GLY A 317 -8.13 10.04 -9.75
N LEU A 318 -9.42 10.14 -10.02
CA LEU A 318 -10.18 9.19 -10.86
C LEU A 318 -9.54 8.97 -12.24
N PRO A 319 -9.03 10.00 -12.95
CA PRO A 319 -8.36 9.79 -14.22
C PRO A 319 -7.13 8.87 -14.12
N ALA A 320 -6.34 8.99 -13.04
CA ALA A 320 -5.16 8.15 -12.82
C ALA A 320 -5.55 6.68 -12.54
N ALA A 321 -6.58 6.44 -11.73
CA ALA A 321 -7.11 5.10 -11.47
C ALA A 321 -7.66 4.44 -12.74
N LEU A 322 -8.43 5.17 -13.54
CA LEU A 322 -8.94 4.69 -14.84
C LEU A 322 -7.80 4.43 -15.84
N ALA A 323 -6.75 5.25 -15.83
CA ALA A 323 -5.57 5.03 -16.66
C ALA A 323 -4.81 3.77 -16.24
N LEU A 324 -4.65 3.51 -14.93
CA LEU A 324 -4.05 2.26 -14.45
C LEU A 324 -4.89 1.04 -14.87
N LEU A 325 -6.20 1.08 -14.70
CA LEU A 325 -7.10 0.02 -15.13
C LEU A 325 -7.01 -0.19 -16.65
N GLY A 326 -7.04 0.88 -17.43
CA GLY A 326 -6.87 0.85 -18.89
C GLY A 326 -5.54 0.25 -19.31
N LEU A 327 -4.45 0.60 -18.62
CA LEU A 327 -3.11 0.05 -18.85
C LEU A 327 -3.10 -1.47 -18.59
N VAL A 328 -3.66 -1.93 -17.48
CA VAL A 328 -3.73 -3.35 -17.13
C VAL A 328 -4.53 -4.13 -18.18
N ILE A 329 -5.73 -3.66 -18.53
CA ILE A 329 -6.58 -4.31 -19.55
C ILE A 329 -5.86 -4.34 -20.90
N TRP A 330 -5.24 -3.24 -21.31
CA TRP A 330 -4.50 -3.15 -22.55
C TRP A 330 -3.30 -4.11 -22.57
N ARG A 331 -2.55 -4.19 -21.46
CA ARG A 331 -1.42 -5.12 -21.33
C ARG A 331 -1.88 -6.58 -21.42
N LEU A 332 -2.94 -6.95 -20.71
CA LEU A 332 -3.51 -8.31 -20.76
C LEU A 332 -3.93 -8.71 -22.20
N ARG A 333 -4.54 -7.77 -22.96
CA ARG A 333 -4.91 -8.02 -24.38
C ARG A 333 -3.69 -8.18 -25.28
N LYS A 334 -2.55 -7.56 -24.99
CA LYS A 334 -1.33 -7.66 -25.78
C LYS A 334 -0.45 -8.88 -25.43
N GLY A 335 -0.80 -9.60 -24.39
CA GLY A 335 -0.06 -10.77 -23.90
C GLY A 335 1.03 -10.40 -22.89
N VAL A 336 0.94 -11.04 -21.74
CA VAL A 336 1.82 -10.81 -20.57
C VAL A 336 2.41 -12.12 -20.08
N LEU A 337 3.46 -12.04 -19.25
CA LEU A 337 4.21 -13.22 -18.77
C LEU A 337 3.35 -14.16 -17.94
N CYS A 338 2.52 -13.61 -17.02
CA CYS A 338 1.65 -14.43 -16.18
C CYS A 338 0.26 -13.78 -16.05
N PRO A 339 -0.65 -13.99 -17.04
CA PRO A 339 -1.96 -13.33 -17.06
C PRO A 339 -2.82 -13.70 -15.85
N MET A 340 -2.74 -14.95 -15.37
CA MET A 340 -3.54 -15.40 -14.24
C MET A 340 -3.15 -14.68 -12.94
N ALA A 341 -1.86 -14.55 -12.65
CA ALA A 341 -1.40 -13.79 -11.49
C ALA A 341 -1.76 -12.30 -11.62
N ALA A 342 -1.63 -11.73 -12.82
CA ALA A 342 -1.99 -10.33 -13.05
C ALA A 342 -3.48 -10.05 -12.81
N VAL A 343 -4.37 -10.94 -13.27
CA VAL A 343 -5.82 -10.85 -13.04
C VAL A 343 -6.15 -11.11 -11.57
N CYS A 344 -5.49 -12.09 -10.94
CA CYS A 344 -5.69 -12.42 -9.54
C CYS A 344 -5.39 -11.22 -8.62
N ILE A 345 -4.26 -10.53 -8.83
CA ILE A 345 -3.92 -9.31 -8.09
C ILE A 345 -4.99 -8.24 -8.34
N ALA A 346 -5.35 -7.98 -9.60
CA ALA A 346 -6.36 -6.97 -9.94
C ALA A 346 -7.71 -7.20 -9.26
N LEU A 347 -8.13 -8.47 -9.11
CA LEU A 347 -9.37 -8.85 -8.42
C LEU A 347 -9.24 -8.74 -6.90
N HIS A 348 -8.10 -9.12 -6.33
CA HIS A 348 -7.89 -9.03 -4.87
C HIS A 348 -7.83 -7.58 -4.41
N CYS A 349 -7.25 -6.69 -5.22
CA CYS A 349 -7.22 -5.23 -5.02
C CYS A 349 -8.63 -4.57 -4.88
N LEU A 350 -9.73 -5.28 -5.24
CA LEU A 350 -11.09 -4.82 -4.95
C LEU A 350 -11.50 -5.00 -3.49
N LEU A 351 -10.75 -5.78 -2.72
CA LEU A 351 -11.14 -6.25 -1.39
C LEU A 351 -10.14 -5.89 -0.29
N ASP A 352 -8.89 -5.61 -0.64
CA ASP A 352 -7.80 -5.38 0.32
C ASP A 352 -6.79 -4.34 -0.21
N PRO A 353 -5.99 -3.67 0.66
CA PRO A 353 -4.97 -2.69 0.28
C PRO A 353 -3.65 -3.40 -0.09
N ASP A 354 -3.67 -4.21 -1.14
CA ASP A 354 -2.52 -5.03 -1.55
C ASP A 354 -1.38 -4.22 -2.15
N LEU A 355 -1.72 -3.13 -2.87
CA LEU A 355 -0.72 -2.27 -3.52
C LEU A 355 0.07 -1.41 -2.53
N GLU A 356 -0.37 -1.36 -1.27
CA GLU A 356 0.41 -0.77 -0.19
C GLU A 356 1.65 -1.62 0.14
N PHE A 357 1.59 -2.92 -0.09
CA PHE A 357 2.73 -3.81 -0.05
C PHE A 357 3.49 -3.74 -1.39
N GLN A 358 4.51 -2.87 -1.48
CA GLN A 358 5.18 -2.56 -2.74
C GLN A 358 5.78 -3.79 -3.44
N CYS A 359 6.12 -4.85 -2.71
CA CYS A 359 6.57 -6.10 -3.33
C CYS A 359 5.47 -6.76 -4.16
N LEU A 360 4.18 -6.65 -3.77
CA LEU A 360 3.06 -7.16 -4.58
C LEU A 360 2.89 -6.36 -5.86
N MET A 361 3.07 -5.03 -5.80
CA MET A 361 3.10 -4.20 -6.99
C MET A 361 4.26 -4.57 -7.93
N PHE A 362 5.44 -4.85 -7.39
CA PHE A 362 6.58 -5.31 -8.19
C PHE A 362 6.29 -6.66 -8.87
N PHE A 363 5.68 -7.60 -8.16
CA PHE A 363 5.26 -8.86 -8.76
C PHE A 363 4.14 -8.68 -9.79
N TRP A 364 3.25 -7.71 -9.58
CA TRP A 364 2.24 -7.37 -10.59
C TRP A 364 2.87 -6.80 -11.86
N ILE A 365 3.80 -5.86 -11.72
CA ILE A 365 4.58 -5.32 -12.85
C ILE A 365 5.31 -6.44 -13.59
N LEU A 366 5.96 -7.37 -12.87
CA LEU A 366 6.64 -8.52 -13.46
C LEU A 366 5.66 -9.43 -14.22
N ALA A 367 4.49 -9.73 -13.64
CA ALA A 367 3.44 -10.52 -14.28
C ALA A 367 2.89 -9.86 -15.55
N LEU A 368 2.72 -8.52 -15.55
CA LEU A 368 2.24 -7.69 -16.66
C LEU A 368 3.30 -7.41 -17.73
N THR A 369 4.54 -7.82 -17.54
CA THR A 369 5.60 -7.65 -18.54
C THR A 369 5.24 -8.41 -19.83
N PRO A 370 5.63 -7.92 -21.04
CA PRO A 370 5.36 -8.62 -22.30
C PRO A 370 5.86 -10.06 -22.32
N CYS A 371 5.02 -10.98 -22.83
CA CYS A 371 5.38 -12.39 -23.04
C CYS A 371 6.14 -12.65 -24.35
N THR A 372 6.36 -11.62 -25.17
CA THR A 372 7.14 -11.66 -26.41
C THR A 372 8.41 -10.84 -26.24
N GLU A 373 9.43 -11.12 -27.06
CA GLU A 373 10.54 -10.20 -27.18
C GLU A 373 10.00 -8.85 -27.65
N VAL A 374 10.18 -7.84 -26.81
CA VAL A 374 9.85 -6.48 -27.19
C VAL A 374 11.01 -5.97 -28.02
N SER A 375 10.74 -5.47 -29.20
CA SER A 375 11.67 -4.64 -29.96
C SER A 375 11.93 -3.38 -29.12
N ALA A 376 12.77 -3.55 -28.10
CA ALA A 376 13.16 -2.46 -27.23
C ALA A 376 14.14 -1.60 -28.02
N ARG A 377 13.64 -0.49 -28.56
CA ARG A 377 14.52 0.50 -29.19
C ARG A 377 15.43 1.05 -28.10
N PRO A 378 16.76 0.99 -28.29
CA PRO A 378 17.66 1.66 -27.38
C PRO A 378 17.32 3.16 -27.41
N LEU A 379 17.20 3.76 -26.23
CA LEU A 379 16.98 5.20 -26.14
C LEU A 379 18.13 5.95 -26.81
N ARG A 380 17.78 6.97 -27.58
CA ARG A 380 18.76 7.92 -28.16
C ARG A 380 19.55 8.64 -27.05
N TYR A 381 18.92 8.80 -25.87
CA TYR A 381 19.51 9.44 -24.68
C TYR A 381 19.34 8.53 -23.44
N PRO A 382 20.17 7.49 -23.28
CA PRO A 382 20.06 6.53 -22.17
C PRO A 382 20.33 7.15 -20.79
N LEU A 383 20.91 8.35 -20.76
CA LEU A 383 21.15 9.09 -19.52
C LEU A 383 19.85 9.56 -18.84
N VAL A 384 18.78 9.84 -19.61
CA VAL A 384 17.51 10.37 -19.07
C VAL A 384 16.88 9.45 -18.01
N PRO A 385 16.70 8.13 -18.24
CA PRO A 385 16.18 7.24 -17.19
C PRO A 385 17.11 7.12 -15.99
N CYS A 386 18.42 7.23 -16.20
CA CYS A 386 19.39 7.20 -15.09
C CYS A 386 19.32 8.50 -14.27
N LEU A 387 19.19 9.65 -14.90
CA LEU A 387 18.95 10.93 -14.21
C LEU A 387 17.66 10.89 -13.40
N PHE A 388 16.58 10.36 -13.98
CA PHE A 388 15.32 10.14 -13.25
C PHE A 388 15.53 9.24 -12.02
N ALA A 389 16.25 8.12 -12.19
CA ALA A 389 16.58 7.24 -11.08
C ALA A 389 17.40 7.95 -9.99
N TRP A 390 18.43 8.71 -10.37
CA TRP A 390 19.27 9.43 -9.41
C TRP A 390 18.52 10.53 -8.67
N ILE A 391 17.66 11.29 -9.37
CA ILE A 391 16.80 12.30 -8.73
C ILE A 391 15.86 11.62 -7.74
N ALA A 392 15.18 10.54 -8.12
CA ALA A 392 14.29 9.81 -7.22
C ALA A 392 15.04 9.25 -6.00
N MET A 393 16.26 8.70 -6.20
CA MET A 393 17.11 8.22 -5.11
C MET A 393 17.57 9.35 -4.19
N LEU A 394 17.96 10.50 -4.74
CA LEU A 394 18.37 11.66 -3.97
C LEU A 394 17.23 12.20 -3.09
N LEU A 395 16.01 12.25 -3.64
CA LEU A 395 14.83 12.73 -2.95
C LEU A 395 14.34 11.76 -1.86
N ILE A 396 14.42 10.45 -2.08
CA ILE A 396 13.96 9.45 -1.09
C ILE A 396 14.99 9.19 0.02
N LEU A 397 16.27 9.43 -0.21
CA LEU A 397 17.35 9.07 0.72
C LEU A 397 17.18 9.71 2.11
N PRO A 398 16.96 11.04 2.24
CA PRO A 398 16.79 11.69 3.54
C PRO A 398 15.58 11.13 4.28
N ARG A 399 14.48 10.90 3.56
CA ARG A 399 13.25 10.35 4.12
C ARG A 399 13.45 8.93 4.62
N THR A 400 14.07 8.07 3.82
CA THR A 400 14.38 6.69 4.23
C THR A 400 15.29 6.67 5.47
N ALA A 401 16.28 7.55 5.53
CA ALA A 401 17.14 7.68 6.70
C ALA A 401 16.39 8.20 7.94
N ALA A 402 15.46 9.14 7.77
CA ALA A 402 14.57 9.62 8.82
C ALA A 402 13.70 8.49 9.38
N ASP A 403 13.03 7.77 8.51
CA ASP A 403 12.14 6.66 8.86
C ASP A 403 12.89 5.52 9.56
N ILE A 404 14.08 5.15 9.08
CA ILE A 404 14.94 4.15 9.73
C ILE A 404 15.35 4.63 11.12
N SER A 405 15.83 5.88 11.23
CA SER A 405 16.20 6.45 12.51
C SER A 405 15.04 6.41 13.51
N TYR A 406 13.86 6.82 13.05
CA TYR A 406 12.64 6.82 13.86
C TYR A 406 12.26 5.42 14.34
N HIS A 407 12.24 4.44 13.43
CA HIS A 407 11.90 3.05 13.73
C HIS A 407 12.83 2.42 14.78
N PHE A 408 14.09 2.81 14.80
CA PHE A 408 15.09 2.33 15.76
C PHE A 408 15.32 3.28 16.95
N GLY A 409 14.42 4.23 17.20
CA GLY A 409 14.45 5.13 18.37
C GLY A 409 15.48 6.25 18.27
N GLY A 410 15.94 6.59 17.07
CA GLY A 410 16.89 7.68 16.86
C GLY A 410 16.22 9.04 16.61
N ASN A 411 16.97 10.13 16.74
CA ASN A 411 16.49 11.52 16.71
C ASN A 411 16.68 12.23 15.35
N LEU A 412 17.05 11.50 14.28
CA LEU A 412 17.30 12.11 12.96
C LEU A 412 16.01 12.44 12.20
N ALA A 413 14.86 11.84 12.56
CA ALA A 413 13.60 12.01 11.87
C ALA A 413 13.19 13.49 11.78
N SER A 414 13.19 14.21 12.90
CA SER A 414 12.83 15.63 12.95
C SER A 414 13.77 16.55 12.18
N ARG A 415 15.03 16.13 11.99
CA ARG A 415 16.05 16.93 11.25
C ARG A 415 15.99 16.66 9.75
N LEU A 416 15.80 15.40 9.35
CA LEU A 416 15.84 14.98 7.94
C LEU A 416 14.49 15.09 7.25
N SER A 417 13.40 15.04 8.00
CA SER A 417 12.03 15.13 7.49
C SER A 417 11.13 15.99 8.40
N PRO A 418 11.44 17.28 8.58
CA PRO A 418 10.69 18.16 9.49
C PRO A 418 9.27 18.48 9.00
N ALA A 419 8.98 18.17 7.76
CA ALA A 419 7.65 18.36 7.15
C ALA A 419 6.71 17.19 7.37
N ASP A 420 7.21 16.05 7.87
CA ASP A 420 6.39 14.88 8.15
C ASP A 420 5.41 15.13 9.29
N THR A 421 4.13 14.98 8.99
CA THR A 421 3.05 15.23 9.96
C THR A 421 3.10 14.26 11.14
N GLU A 422 3.46 12.99 10.94
CA GLU A 422 3.53 11.98 12.00
C GLU A 422 4.69 12.28 12.98
N TYR A 423 5.88 12.58 12.46
CA TYR A 423 7.03 12.94 13.29
C TYR A 423 6.83 14.28 14.00
N ALA A 424 6.31 15.28 13.31
CA ALA A 424 5.99 16.57 13.90
C ALA A 424 4.96 16.42 15.04
N THR A 425 3.93 15.59 14.84
CA THR A 425 2.91 15.32 15.87
C THR A 425 3.53 14.64 17.08
N GLN A 426 4.41 13.66 16.89
CA GLN A 426 5.09 13.02 18.03
C GLN A 426 6.03 13.95 18.77
N GLN A 427 6.74 14.80 18.05
CA GLN A 427 7.61 15.82 18.66
C GLN A 427 6.77 16.82 19.48
N MET A 428 5.63 17.23 18.96
CA MET A 428 4.66 18.07 19.68
C MET A 428 4.19 17.42 21.00
N LEU A 429 3.86 16.13 20.96
CA LEU A 429 3.43 15.38 22.15
C LEU A 429 4.56 15.16 23.18
N GLN A 430 5.81 15.25 22.76
CA GLN A 430 7.00 15.15 23.62
C GLN A 430 7.52 16.52 24.10
N ALA A 431 6.87 17.62 23.75
CA ALA A 431 7.28 18.96 24.16
C ALA A 431 7.24 19.11 25.68
N SER A 432 8.22 19.80 26.24
CA SER A 432 8.38 19.96 27.69
C SER A 432 7.39 20.95 28.32
N THR A 433 6.78 21.84 27.51
CA THR A 433 5.80 22.81 27.95
C THR A 433 4.63 22.89 26.98
N LEU A 434 3.43 23.23 27.50
CA LEU A 434 2.23 23.40 26.69
C LEU A 434 2.41 24.48 25.61
N SER A 435 3.10 25.59 25.93
CA SER A 435 3.38 26.67 24.97
C SER A 435 4.23 26.18 23.79
N GLN A 436 5.26 25.34 24.04
CA GLN A 436 6.06 24.73 22.97
C GLN A 436 5.22 23.77 22.13
N ALA A 437 4.37 22.95 22.78
CA ALA A 437 3.44 22.07 22.07
C ALA A 437 2.48 22.86 21.17
N ALA A 438 1.92 23.97 21.68
CA ALA A 438 1.03 24.85 20.94
C ALA A 438 1.69 25.52 19.73
N GLU A 439 2.95 25.96 19.86
CA GLU A 439 3.71 26.50 18.73
C GLU A 439 3.90 25.43 17.63
N GLN A 440 4.27 24.21 18.01
CA GLN A 440 4.39 23.10 17.07
C GLN A 440 3.04 22.71 16.46
N ALA A 441 1.96 22.74 17.25
CA ALA A 441 0.60 22.49 16.76
C ALA A 441 0.21 23.47 15.65
N ARG A 442 0.50 24.78 15.80
CA ARG A 442 0.26 25.78 14.75
C ARG A 442 1.01 25.44 13.47
N VAL A 443 2.30 25.09 13.57
CA VAL A 443 3.10 24.69 12.40
C VAL A 443 2.56 23.43 11.70
N ILE A 444 2.03 22.47 12.47
CA ILE A 444 1.39 21.27 11.91
C ILE A 444 0.11 21.67 11.18
N LEU A 445 -0.75 22.46 11.82
CA LEU A 445 -2.06 22.84 11.29
C LEU A 445 -1.98 23.76 10.07
N ASP A 446 -0.94 24.57 9.95
CA ASP A 446 -0.65 25.36 8.75
C ASP A 446 -0.39 24.48 7.51
N ARG A 447 0.08 23.27 7.71
CA ARG A 447 0.38 22.29 6.64
C ARG A 447 -0.75 21.30 6.42
N ASN A 448 -1.32 20.81 7.52
CA ASN A 448 -2.38 19.82 7.54
C ASN A 448 -3.38 20.12 8.65
N ALA A 449 -4.47 20.77 8.30
CA ALA A 449 -5.54 21.15 9.24
C ALA A 449 -6.33 19.95 9.80
N PHE A 450 -6.09 18.72 9.30
CA PHE A 450 -6.82 17.51 9.65
C PHE A 450 -6.12 16.66 10.72
N VAL A 451 -5.36 17.29 11.61
CA VAL A 451 -4.67 16.64 12.75
C VAL A 451 -5.40 16.98 14.05
N PRO A 452 -6.32 16.11 14.55
CA PRO A 452 -7.20 16.45 15.68
C PRO A 452 -6.44 16.79 16.97
N VAL A 453 -5.38 16.03 17.29
CA VAL A 453 -4.60 16.23 18.51
C VAL A 453 -3.91 17.61 18.54
N ALA A 454 -3.55 18.17 17.39
CA ALA A 454 -2.98 19.50 17.33
C ALA A 454 -4.04 20.59 17.70
N TRP A 455 -5.29 20.40 17.29
CA TRP A 455 -6.40 21.26 17.72
C TRP A 455 -6.69 21.13 19.22
N GLN A 456 -6.62 19.91 19.79
CA GLN A 456 -6.78 19.70 21.24
C GLN A 456 -5.71 20.44 22.05
N ILE A 457 -4.44 20.40 21.60
CA ILE A 457 -3.33 21.14 22.24
C ILE A 457 -3.56 22.65 22.15
N LEU A 458 -4.03 23.16 21.00
CA LEU A 458 -4.35 24.60 20.90
C LEU A 458 -5.53 25.00 21.81
N ALA A 459 -6.54 24.15 21.95
CA ALA A 459 -7.64 24.40 22.86
C ALA A 459 -7.16 24.50 24.32
N GLU A 460 -6.27 23.60 24.74
CA GLU A 460 -5.68 23.59 26.08
C GLU A 460 -4.78 24.83 26.33
N ASP A 461 -3.94 25.19 25.38
CA ASP A 461 -3.11 26.41 25.45
C ASP A 461 -3.99 27.67 25.54
N ALA A 462 -5.04 27.77 24.72
CA ALA A 462 -5.96 28.90 24.73
C ALA A 462 -6.72 29.01 26.07
N LEU A 463 -7.19 27.88 26.64
CA LEU A 463 -7.80 27.83 27.97
C LEU A 463 -6.85 28.36 29.05
N SER A 464 -5.59 27.88 29.03
CA SER A 464 -4.57 28.29 30.02
C SER A 464 -4.26 29.80 29.97
N ARG A 465 -4.46 30.44 28.83
CA ARG A 465 -4.28 31.89 28.62
C ARG A 465 -5.54 32.71 28.86
N GLY A 466 -6.67 32.09 29.16
CA GLY A 466 -7.98 32.76 29.25
C GLY A 466 -8.55 33.23 27.91
N ALA A 467 -8.06 32.67 26.79
CA ALA A 467 -8.53 32.98 25.43
C ALA A 467 -9.68 32.04 25.04
N TYR A 468 -10.83 32.22 25.68
CA TYR A 468 -11.94 31.24 25.62
C TYR A 468 -12.53 31.05 24.23
N GLU A 469 -12.61 32.08 23.40
CA GLU A 469 -13.10 31.98 22.01
C GLU A 469 -12.15 31.18 21.13
N GLU A 470 -10.83 31.37 21.31
CA GLU A 470 -9.81 30.55 20.62
C GLU A 470 -9.92 29.07 21.07
N MET A 471 -10.09 28.84 22.37
CA MET A 471 -10.29 27.52 22.95
C MET A 471 -11.52 26.82 22.34
N ALA A 472 -12.69 27.52 22.31
CA ALA A 472 -13.91 26.95 21.76
C ALA A 472 -13.79 26.67 20.25
N THR A 473 -13.12 27.55 19.50
CA THR A 473 -12.87 27.34 18.06
C THR A 473 -11.98 26.13 17.82
N ALA A 474 -10.88 25.99 18.54
CA ALA A 474 -9.96 24.87 18.42
C ALA A 474 -10.63 23.56 18.85
N GLN A 475 -11.38 23.56 19.96
CA GLN A 475 -12.12 22.39 20.43
C GLN A 475 -13.17 21.92 19.41
N ARG A 476 -13.89 22.87 18.79
CA ARG A 476 -14.85 22.57 17.73
C ARG A 476 -14.18 21.84 16.55
N GLN A 477 -13.00 22.29 16.13
CA GLN A 477 -12.27 21.61 15.06
C GLN A 477 -11.88 20.18 15.47
N ALA A 478 -11.41 19.97 16.70
CA ALA A 478 -11.10 18.62 17.20
C ALA A 478 -12.33 17.71 17.19
N VAL A 479 -13.49 18.20 17.65
CA VAL A 479 -14.76 17.45 17.65
C VAL A 479 -15.20 17.10 16.22
N LEU A 480 -15.15 18.04 15.28
CA LEU A 480 -15.49 17.81 13.87
C LEU A 480 -14.63 16.70 13.24
N LEU A 481 -13.35 16.69 13.57
CA LEU A 481 -12.41 15.68 13.07
C LEU A 481 -12.55 14.33 13.76
N LEU A 482 -13.18 14.25 14.94
CA LEU A 482 -13.33 13.02 15.75
C LEU A 482 -14.77 12.79 16.18
N LYS A 483 -15.74 13.01 15.30
CA LYS A 483 -17.18 13.04 15.60
C LYS A 483 -17.79 11.81 16.28
N TYR A 484 -17.10 10.66 16.27
CA TYR A 484 -17.52 9.43 16.94
C TYR A 484 -16.64 9.05 18.14
N ASP A 485 -15.75 9.97 18.57
CA ASP A 485 -14.87 9.73 19.71
C ASP A 485 -15.44 10.42 20.96
N GLN A 486 -16.05 9.64 21.86
CA GLN A 486 -16.68 10.13 23.07
C GLN A 486 -15.69 10.90 23.96
N THR A 487 -14.42 10.47 24.00
CA THR A 487 -13.42 11.13 24.87
C THR A 487 -13.19 12.58 24.49
N VAL A 488 -13.25 12.92 23.20
CA VAL A 488 -13.06 14.30 22.71
C VAL A 488 -14.24 15.20 23.11
N TYR A 489 -15.44 14.62 23.21
CA TYR A 489 -16.61 15.35 23.72
C TYR A 489 -16.53 15.56 25.23
N ASP A 490 -16.13 14.53 25.97
CA ASP A 490 -15.96 14.64 27.41
C ASP A 490 -14.90 15.69 27.75
N GLU A 491 -13.76 15.70 27.04
CA GLU A 491 -12.75 16.75 27.17
C GLU A 491 -13.26 18.14 26.79
N ALA A 492 -14.11 18.24 25.76
CA ALA A 492 -14.72 19.52 25.36
C ALA A 492 -15.61 20.05 26.47
N MET A 493 -16.41 19.18 27.10
CA MET A 493 -17.27 19.52 28.24
C MET A 493 -16.46 20.01 29.43
N ASP A 494 -15.40 19.28 29.78
CA ASP A 494 -14.55 19.65 30.92
C ASP A 494 -13.89 21.02 30.70
N ARG A 495 -13.38 21.29 29.48
CA ARG A 495 -12.79 22.59 29.15
C ARG A 495 -13.81 23.72 29.17
N LEU A 496 -15.04 23.48 28.72
CA LEU A 496 -16.13 24.46 28.79
C LEU A 496 -16.51 24.79 30.24
N GLN A 497 -16.65 23.78 31.10
CA GLN A 497 -16.92 23.95 32.52
C GLN A 497 -15.80 24.73 33.21
N MET A 498 -14.54 24.45 32.92
CA MET A 498 -13.40 25.19 33.45
C MET A 498 -13.43 26.66 33.00
N ALA A 499 -13.73 26.94 31.74
CA ALA A 499 -13.82 28.29 31.20
C ALA A 499 -14.92 29.10 31.89
N GLN A 500 -16.09 28.50 32.11
CA GLN A 500 -17.20 29.14 32.84
C GLN A 500 -16.80 29.46 34.29
N GLN A 501 -16.14 28.51 34.98
CA GLN A 501 -15.64 28.76 36.35
C GLN A 501 -14.59 29.90 36.40
N MET A 502 -13.87 30.11 35.32
CA MET A 502 -12.87 31.18 35.16
C MET A 502 -13.48 32.51 34.68
N GLY A 503 -14.82 32.59 34.51
CA GLY A 503 -15.53 33.81 34.19
C GLY A 503 -15.89 34.02 32.73
N TRP A 504 -15.91 32.96 31.92
CA TRP A 504 -16.44 33.03 30.57
C TRP A 504 -17.97 33.15 30.59
N ASP A 505 -18.55 34.13 29.91
CA ASP A 505 -19.98 34.42 29.99
C ASP A 505 -20.81 33.35 29.25
N GLU A 506 -21.84 32.80 29.94
CA GLU A 506 -22.72 31.74 29.44
C GLU A 506 -23.57 32.14 28.21
N ASN A 507 -23.69 33.44 27.93
CA ASN A 507 -24.54 33.97 26.85
C ASN A 507 -23.85 33.98 25.48
N SER A 508 -22.69 33.36 25.29
CA SER A 508 -22.02 33.37 24.01
C SER A 508 -22.68 32.38 23.02
N ASP A 509 -23.01 32.89 21.83
CA ASP A 509 -23.55 32.13 20.68
C ASP A 509 -22.70 30.89 20.28
N LEU A 510 -21.46 30.82 20.79
CA LEU A 510 -20.51 29.77 20.54
C LEU A 510 -20.81 28.49 21.34
N GLU A 511 -21.36 28.61 22.54
CA GLU A 511 -21.75 27.47 23.38
C GLU A 511 -22.83 26.65 22.64
N GLN A 512 -23.88 27.32 22.14
CA GLN A 512 -24.91 26.69 21.32
C GLN A 512 -24.34 26.01 20.05
N LYS A 513 -23.30 26.58 19.41
CA LYS A 513 -22.69 26.03 18.20
C LYS A 513 -21.82 24.79 18.45
N ILE A 514 -21.22 24.65 19.63
CA ILE A 514 -20.50 23.45 20.03
C ILE A 514 -21.47 22.30 20.32
N TRP A 515 -22.61 22.64 20.98
CA TRP A 515 -23.64 21.67 21.37
C TRP A 515 -24.59 21.26 20.25
N LEU A 516 -24.84 22.11 19.25
CA LEU A 516 -25.65 21.78 18.07
C LEU A 516 -25.00 20.77 17.11
N LEU A 517 -23.81 20.33 17.39
CA LEU A 517 -23.23 19.14 16.75
C LEU A 517 -23.82 17.88 17.40
N ASP A 518 -25.15 17.73 17.27
CA ASP A 518 -25.86 16.58 17.78
C ASP A 518 -25.28 15.29 17.17
N PHE A 519 -24.87 14.35 18.01
CA PHE A 519 -24.18 13.09 17.69
C PHE A 519 -24.94 12.22 16.67
N CYS A 520 -26.23 12.49 16.47
CA CYS A 520 -27.16 11.59 15.81
C CYS A 520 -27.80 12.16 14.54
N ASP A 521 -27.45 13.37 14.08
CA ASP A 521 -28.11 13.93 12.90
C ASP A 521 -27.38 13.60 11.60
N PRO A 522 -27.92 12.67 10.78
CA PRO A 522 -27.38 12.39 9.46
C PRO A 522 -27.48 13.55 8.47
N THR A 523 -28.13 14.68 8.84
CA THR A 523 -28.24 15.89 8.01
C THR A 523 -27.01 16.81 8.11
N LEU A 524 -26.07 16.54 9.01
CA LEU A 524 -24.76 17.21 9.11
C LEU A 524 -23.89 17.11 7.85
N ASP A 525 -24.34 16.37 6.86
CA ASP A 525 -23.68 16.19 5.58
C ASP A 525 -23.40 17.51 4.80
N SER A 526 -24.18 18.56 5.01
CA SER A 526 -23.99 19.84 4.33
C SER A 526 -22.93 20.74 4.98
N TRP A 527 -22.63 20.55 6.27
CA TRP A 527 -21.70 21.39 7.03
C TRP A 527 -20.25 20.96 6.96
N SER A 528 -20.00 19.66 6.89
CA SER A 528 -18.64 19.10 6.81
C SER A 528 -17.88 19.55 5.55
N TRP A 529 -18.58 20.03 4.54
CA TRP A 529 -18.01 20.37 3.23
C TRP A 529 -17.68 21.85 3.07
N SER A 530 -18.32 22.75 3.86
CA SER A 530 -17.98 24.19 3.86
C SER A 530 -16.58 24.48 4.43
N ILE A 531 -15.98 23.53 5.14
CA ILE A 531 -14.61 23.64 5.68
C ILE A 531 -13.56 23.23 4.64
N LEU A 532 -13.97 22.50 3.60
CA LEU A 532 -13.08 22.01 2.54
C LEU A 532 -13.05 22.94 1.30
N THR A 533 -13.91 23.92 1.23
CA THR A 533 -13.93 25.02 0.23
C THR A 533 -13.26 26.26 0.77
#